data_a9385a7a35ddcd936e3c900ec6fefe9b
#
_entry.id   a9385a7a35ddcd936e3c900ec6fefe9b
#
_cell.length_a   1.000
_cell.length_b   1.000
_cell.length_c   1.000
_cell.angle_alpha   90.00
_cell.angle_beta   90.00
_cell.angle_gamma   90.00
#
_symmetry.space_group_name_H-M   'P 1'
#
loop_
_entity.id
_entity.type
_entity.pdbx_description
1 polymer ?
#
loop_
_entity_poly.entity_id
_entity_poly.type
_entity_poly.pdbx_seq_one_letter_code
_entity_poly.pdbx_strand_id
1 'polypeptide(L)'
;MKADIGWLDNPEVFRVNRLDAHSDHNFYQDPEDMGRECNSLLQPLNGIWKFRYSQNAGQRPVDFFEPGYDAGDFDEIAVPCHIEMAGYDKIHYINTMYPWEGHYYRRPAYSLESAGDGAGMFSGAPYNPVGSYRREFDLEQGLVGKRVVIRFEGVEQAMYVWLNGSFVGYAEDSFSTSEFDLTPYIKEKGNVLAVEVHKRSTAAFLEDQDFFRFFGIYRNVTLYAKPRMHVEDLWARTELNEDGTGSLSLDLTVSMKEEAVGRAEISLENEEGKELLFYNMHLPGELKESVWQAAQTPEELSGFVQAKETMKRRGVGEVTSWDHHHPCLYRLVIRLYDEAEELVETVPYRIGFRRIEIADKVMLLNGKRLILNGVNRHEWSAEGGRCIGPDHMKADMEIFRRNHINAVRTCHYPDQIPWYYLCDENGIYMMSETNLESHGSWQKMDRVEPSWNVPGNLPQWREAVLDRARNNFETFKNHVSVLF
;
A
#
# COMPACT_ATOMS: atom_id res chain seq x y z
N MET A 1 -13.25 -2.45 -20.04
CA MET A 1 -13.70 -1.14 -19.47
C MET A 1 -12.84 -0.04 -20.09
N LYS A 2 -13.33 1.19 -20.23
CA LYS A 2 -12.51 2.33 -20.66
C LYS A 2 -12.33 3.28 -19.49
N ALA A 3 -11.17 3.96 -19.47
CA ALA A 3 -10.92 5.03 -18.51
C ALA A 3 -11.93 6.18 -18.71
N ASP A 4 -12.41 6.76 -17.62
CA ASP A 4 -13.30 7.91 -17.62
C ASP A 4 -12.70 9.03 -16.78
N ILE A 5 -12.44 10.17 -17.40
CA ILE A 5 -11.88 11.34 -16.73
C ILE A 5 -12.81 11.90 -15.63
N GLY A 6 -14.13 11.64 -15.74
CA GLY A 6 -15.12 12.06 -14.74
C GLY A 6 -14.96 11.38 -13.37
N TRP A 7 -14.16 10.31 -13.28
CA TRP A 7 -13.86 9.69 -11.98
C TRP A 7 -13.14 10.64 -11.04
N LEU A 8 -12.35 11.57 -11.55
CA LEU A 8 -11.68 12.61 -10.75
C LEU A 8 -12.67 13.46 -9.93
N ASP A 9 -13.91 13.57 -10.39
CA ASP A 9 -14.95 14.40 -9.78
C ASP A 9 -15.93 13.60 -8.90
N ASN A 10 -15.84 12.26 -8.92
CA ASN A 10 -16.80 11.38 -8.28
C ASN A 10 -16.22 10.64 -7.06
N PRO A 11 -16.57 11.03 -5.82
CA PRO A 11 -16.05 10.40 -4.60
C PRO A 11 -16.47 8.92 -4.42
N GLU A 12 -17.43 8.43 -5.19
CA GLU A 12 -17.84 7.02 -5.17
C GLU A 12 -16.92 6.15 -6.03
N VAL A 13 -16.06 6.76 -6.89
CA VAL A 13 -15.12 6.05 -7.76
C VAL A 13 -13.68 6.41 -7.36
N PHE A 14 -13.21 5.85 -6.29
CA PHE A 14 -11.84 6.06 -5.76
C PHE A 14 -10.86 4.94 -6.16
N ARG A 15 -11.37 3.85 -6.73
CA ARG A 15 -10.58 2.74 -7.31
C ARG A 15 -11.36 1.98 -8.38
N VAL A 16 -10.66 1.52 -9.41
CA VAL A 16 -11.17 0.61 -10.43
C VAL A 16 -10.13 -0.45 -10.71
N ASN A 17 -10.48 -1.73 -10.62
CA ASN A 17 -9.59 -2.88 -10.79
C ASN A 17 -8.35 -2.90 -9.86
N ARG A 18 -8.23 -2.02 -8.88
CA ARG A 18 -7.19 -2.11 -7.86
C ARG A 18 -7.48 -3.32 -6.98
N LEU A 19 -6.48 -4.14 -6.73
CA LEU A 19 -6.58 -5.28 -5.81
C LEU A 19 -6.83 -4.79 -4.38
N ASP A 20 -7.45 -5.64 -3.56
CA ASP A 20 -7.63 -5.33 -2.14
C ASP A 20 -6.28 -5.33 -1.42
N ALA A 21 -6.17 -4.47 -0.41
CA ALA A 21 -4.99 -4.44 0.44
C ALA A 21 -4.84 -5.74 1.23
N HIS A 22 -3.61 -6.15 1.42
CA HIS A 22 -3.21 -7.35 2.15
C HIS A 22 -1.94 -7.07 2.97
N SER A 23 -1.52 -8.02 3.78
CA SER A 23 -0.29 -7.93 4.56
C SER A 23 0.93 -7.70 3.67
N ASP A 24 1.88 -6.96 4.18
CA ASP A 24 3.10 -6.51 3.49
C ASP A 24 4.20 -7.57 3.36
N HIS A 25 3.86 -8.84 3.56
CA HIS A 25 4.83 -9.94 3.57
C HIS A 25 5.62 -10.07 2.27
N ASN A 26 6.88 -10.44 2.42
CA ASN A 26 7.72 -10.89 1.31
C ASN A 26 7.50 -12.38 1.04
N PHE A 27 7.72 -12.81 -0.20
CA PHE A 27 7.59 -14.20 -0.61
C PHE A 27 8.68 -14.58 -1.62
N TYR A 28 9.03 -15.85 -1.64
CA TYR A 28 10.14 -16.39 -2.44
C TYR A 28 9.75 -17.76 -3.00
N GLN A 29 10.10 -18.02 -4.24
CA GLN A 29 9.95 -19.36 -4.83
C GLN A 29 11.08 -20.28 -4.37
N ASP A 30 12.32 -19.74 -4.32
CA ASP A 30 13.49 -20.48 -3.87
C ASP A 30 13.89 -19.97 -2.46
N PRO A 31 13.98 -20.86 -1.44
CA PRO A 31 14.47 -20.48 -0.11
C PRO A 31 15.87 -19.86 -0.11
N GLU A 32 16.70 -20.16 -1.10
CA GLU A 32 18.04 -19.57 -1.24
C GLU A 32 17.97 -18.07 -1.56
N ASP A 33 16.88 -17.60 -2.20
CA ASP A 33 16.67 -16.17 -2.49
C ASP A 33 16.41 -15.34 -1.22
N MET A 34 15.96 -15.94 -0.12
CA MET A 34 15.68 -15.23 1.13
C MET A 34 16.91 -14.55 1.75
N GLY A 35 18.10 -15.00 1.41
CA GLY A 35 19.36 -14.42 1.91
C GLY A 35 20.04 -13.48 0.92
N ARG A 36 19.46 -13.28 -0.26
CA ARG A 36 20.01 -12.49 -1.36
C ARG A 36 19.27 -11.15 -1.46
N GLU A 37 19.96 -10.13 -1.99
CA GLU A 37 19.35 -8.83 -2.29
C GLU A 37 18.35 -8.90 -3.47
N CYS A 38 18.36 -9.95 -4.28
CA CYS A 38 17.48 -10.15 -5.42
C CYS A 38 16.49 -11.29 -5.19
N ASN A 39 15.22 -11.03 -5.40
CA ASN A 39 14.15 -12.00 -5.43
C ASN A 39 13.76 -12.28 -6.89
N SER A 40 13.86 -13.52 -7.33
CA SER A 40 13.59 -13.92 -8.72
C SER A 40 12.15 -13.69 -9.18
N LEU A 41 11.23 -13.45 -8.25
CA LEU A 41 9.83 -13.11 -8.52
C LEU A 41 9.57 -11.60 -8.61
N LEU A 42 10.58 -10.77 -8.43
CA LEU A 42 10.43 -9.30 -8.45
C LEU A 42 11.22 -8.68 -9.60
N GLN A 43 10.64 -7.68 -10.24
CA GLN A 43 11.30 -6.85 -11.26
C GLN A 43 11.01 -5.37 -10.99
N PRO A 44 12.00 -4.59 -10.52
CA PRO A 44 11.84 -3.15 -10.34
C PRO A 44 11.65 -2.44 -11.69
N LEU A 45 10.73 -1.50 -11.74
CA LEU A 45 10.52 -0.61 -12.87
C LEU A 45 11.01 0.82 -12.61
N ASN A 46 11.65 1.07 -11.48
CA ASN A 46 12.29 2.35 -11.16
C ASN A 46 13.31 2.76 -12.24
N GLY A 47 13.61 4.06 -12.33
CA GLY A 47 14.61 4.58 -13.25
C GLY A 47 14.06 5.70 -14.12
N ILE A 48 14.56 5.84 -15.33
CA ILE A 48 14.15 6.94 -16.22
C ILE A 48 12.95 6.51 -17.07
N TRP A 49 11.90 7.32 -17.04
CA TRP A 49 10.67 7.12 -17.82
C TRP A 49 10.49 8.28 -18.81
N LYS A 50 9.85 8.07 -19.94
CA LYS A 50 9.35 9.12 -20.79
C LYS A 50 8.20 9.85 -20.10
N PHE A 51 8.18 11.19 -20.23
CA PHE A 51 7.30 12.03 -19.44
C PHE A 51 6.77 13.24 -20.22
N ARG A 52 5.49 13.54 -20.05
CA ARG A 52 4.89 14.77 -20.57
C ARG A 52 4.07 15.44 -19.47
N TYR A 53 4.43 16.71 -19.17
CA TYR A 53 3.65 17.57 -18.31
C TYR A 53 2.56 18.28 -19.10
N SER A 54 1.35 18.36 -18.51
CA SER A 54 0.23 19.16 -19.03
C SER A 54 -0.40 19.96 -17.91
N GLN A 55 -0.84 21.19 -18.20
CA GLN A 55 -1.39 22.09 -17.18
C GLN A 55 -2.78 21.66 -16.70
N ASN A 56 -3.50 20.91 -17.52
CA ASN A 56 -4.83 20.38 -17.22
C ASN A 56 -5.18 19.18 -18.10
N ALA A 57 -6.27 18.51 -17.77
CA ALA A 57 -6.72 17.34 -18.52
C ALA A 57 -7.04 17.62 -20.00
N GLY A 58 -7.47 18.84 -20.34
CA GLY A 58 -7.78 19.22 -21.73
C GLY A 58 -6.55 19.34 -22.64
N GLN A 59 -5.36 19.52 -22.06
CA GLN A 59 -4.10 19.68 -22.78
C GLN A 59 -3.24 18.41 -22.82
N ARG A 60 -3.66 17.36 -22.12
CA ARG A 60 -2.89 16.11 -22.04
C ARG A 60 -2.93 15.34 -23.37
N PRO A 61 -1.91 14.53 -23.68
CA PRO A 61 -1.95 13.61 -24.81
C PRO A 61 -2.92 12.48 -24.51
N VAL A 62 -4.06 12.41 -25.20
CA VAL A 62 -5.14 11.46 -24.89
C VAL A 62 -4.87 10.03 -25.30
N ASP A 63 -3.98 9.80 -26.27
CA ASP A 63 -3.68 8.48 -26.85
C ASP A 63 -2.25 8.00 -26.53
N PHE A 64 -1.58 8.64 -25.56
CA PHE A 64 -0.19 8.34 -25.24
C PHE A 64 0.05 6.91 -24.74
N PHE A 65 -0.99 6.23 -24.30
CA PHE A 65 -0.96 4.85 -23.83
C PHE A 65 -0.95 3.80 -24.97
N GLU A 66 -1.24 4.23 -26.20
CA GLU A 66 -1.22 3.32 -27.37
C GLU A 66 0.22 2.87 -27.67
N PRO A 67 0.45 1.56 -27.97
CA PRO A 67 1.79 1.06 -28.24
C PRO A 67 2.49 1.77 -29.40
N GLY A 68 1.74 2.19 -30.43
CA GLY A 68 2.26 2.89 -31.60
C GLY A 68 2.39 4.40 -31.47
N TYR A 69 2.10 4.96 -30.30
CA TYR A 69 2.21 6.41 -30.08
C TYR A 69 3.67 6.87 -30.13
N ASP A 70 3.94 7.92 -30.90
CA ASP A 70 5.26 8.55 -30.97
C ASP A 70 5.49 9.45 -29.74
N ALA A 71 6.29 8.99 -28.82
CA ALA A 71 6.72 9.73 -27.62
C ALA A 71 8.11 10.38 -27.81
N GLY A 72 8.52 10.66 -29.05
CA GLY A 72 9.82 11.27 -29.33
C GLY A 72 9.97 12.71 -28.80
N ASP A 73 8.86 13.39 -28.56
CA ASP A 73 8.81 14.74 -27.98
C ASP A 73 8.57 14.74 -26.46
N PHE A 74 8.51 13.56 -25.83
CA PHE A 74 8.42 13.46 -24.37
C PHE A 74 9.78 13.74 -23.74
N ASP A 75 9.76 14.42 -22.62
CA ASP A 75 10.90 14.58 -21.73
C ASP A 75 11.24 13.25 -21.03
N GLU A 76 12.21 13.31 -20.13
CA GLU A 76 12.58 12.21 -19.26
C GLU A 76 12.46 12.63 -17.80
N ILE A 77 11.90 11.73 -16.96
CA ILE A 77 11.78 11.94 -15.53
C ILE A 77 12.26 10.69 -14.77
N ALA A 78 12.90 10.90 -13.63
CA ALA A 78 13.22 9.80 -12.73
C ALA A 78 11.94 9.30 -12.03
N VAL A 79 11.82 8.00 -11.85
CA VAL A 79 10.80 7.36 -11.00
C VAL A 79 11.54 6.50 -9.97
N PRO A 80 11.32 6.73 -8.67
CA PRO A 80 10.40 7.67 -8.06
C PRO A 80 10.88 9.13 -8.09
N CYS A 81 9.94 10.09 -8.25
CA CYS A 81 10.17 11.53 -8.13
C CYS A 81 8.84 12.29 -8.05
N HIS A 82 8.82 13.41 -7.33
CA HIS A 82 7.74 14.38 -7.47
C HIS A 82 7.94 15.24 -8.72
N ILE A 83 6.86 15.51 -9.44
CA ILE A 83 6.88 16.31 -10.66
C ILE A 83 7.38 17.74 -10.40
N GLU A 84 7.04 18.31 -9.24
CA GLU A 84 7.54 19.62 -8.81
C GLU A 84 9.04 19.61 -8.54
N MET A 85 9.57 18.55 -7.94
CA MET A 85 11.01 18.42 -7.67
C MET A 85 11.81 18.22 -8.96
N ALA A 86 11.17 17.69 -10.02
CA ALA A 86 11.74 17.62 -11.36
C ALA A 86 11.65 18.94 -12.13
N GLY A 87 11.03 19.99 -11.57
CA GLY A 87 11.01 21.34 -12.12
C GLY A 87 9.85 21.66 -13.07
N TYR A 88 8.83 20.80 -13.17
CA TYR A 88 7.70 21.02 -14.09
C TYR A 88 6.56 21.83 -13.52
N ASP A 89 6.40 21.83 -12.19
CA ASP A 89 5.36 22.59 -11.49
C ASP A 89 5.94 23.27 -10.25
N LYS A 90 5.11 24.03 -9.53
CA LYS A 90 5.52 24.76 -8.33
C LYS A 90 5.12 24.01 -7.09
N ILE A 91 6.03 23.98 -6.12
CA ILE A 91 5.75 23.51 -4.77
C ILE A 91 4.82 24.52 -4.08
N HIS A 92 3.69 24.04 -3.56
CA HIS A 92 2.77 24.80 -2.75
C HIS A 92 2.77 24.26 -1.32
N TYR A 93 2.79 25.14 -0.33
CA TYR A 93 2.47 24.83 1.05
C TYR A 93 1.10 25.41 1.39
N ILE A 94 0.20 24.59 1.92
CA ILE A 94 -1.15 25.00 2.31
C ILE A 94 -1.50 24.29 3.61
N ASN A 95 -1.94 25.04 4.63
CA ASN A 95 -2.27 24.47 5.94
C ASN A 95 -3.78 24.38 6.24
N THR A 96 -4.53 25.48 6.08
CA THR A 96 -5.91 25.58 6.60
C THR A 96 -6.98 25.73 5.53
N MET A 97 -6.63 25.66 4.27
CA MET A 97 -7.54 25.81 3.14
C MET A 97 -7.32 24.70 2.12
N TYR A 98 -8.37 24.34 1.41
CA TYR A 98 -8.18 23.51 0.23
C TYR A 98 -7.34 24.25 -0.82
N PRO A 99 -6.56 23.52 -1.66
CA PRO A 99 -5.64 24.13 -2.64
C PRO A 99 -6.28 25.03 -3.69
N TRP A 100 -7.58 24.99 -3.85
CA TRP A 100 -8.36 25.81 -4.79
C TRP A 100 -9.08 26.98 -4.13
N GLU A 101 -9.05 27.11 -2.80
CA GLU A 101 -9.66 28.23 -2.10
C GLU A 101 -8.88 29.52 -2.33
N GLY A 102 -9.59 30.62 -2.39
CA GLY A 102 -9.00 31.94 -2.67
C GLY A 102 -8.76 32.25 -4.14
N HIS A 103 -9.02 31.29 -5.04
CA HIS A 103 -9.05 31.49 -6.48
C HIS A 103 -10.49 31.52 -7.02
N TYR A 104 -10.65 31.51 -8.35
CA TYR A 104 -11.96 31.43 -9.03
C TYR A 104 -12.75 30.16 -8.69
N TYR A 105 -12.07 29.16 -8.11
CA TYR A 105 -12.66 27.89 -7.78
C TYR A 105 -13.33 27.97 -6.44
N ARG A 106 -14.63 27.90 -6.52
CA ARG A 106 -15.45 27.62 -5.36
C ARG A 106 -15.23 26.19 -4.96
N ARG A 107 -15.45 25.91 -3.68
CA ARG A 107 -15.62 24.55 -3.21
C ARG A 107 -16.68 23.89 -4.05
N PRO A 108 -16.49 22.63 -4.42
CA PRO A 108 -17.58 21.87 -5.02
C PRO A 108 -18.70 21.80 -4.00
N ALA A 109 -19.89 22.01 -4.46
CA ALA A 109 -21.07 21.85 -3.64
C ALA A 109 -21.45 20.38 -3.57
N TYR A 110 -20.64 19.54 -2.95
CA TYR A 110 -21.08 18.19 -2.61
C TYR A 110 -22.19 18.29 -1.57
N SER A 111 -23.37 17.84 -1.90
CA SER A 111 -24.53 17.85 -1.03
C SER A 111 -25.04 16.45 -0.74
N LEU A 112 -25.88 16.32 0.29
CA LEU A 112 -26.59 15.08 0.58
C LEU A 112 -27.57 14.69 -0.54
N GLU A 113 -27.97 15.63 -1.38
CA GLU A 113 -29.00 15.46 -2.40
C GLU A 113 -28.42 15.04 -3.76
N SER A 114 -27.13 15.27 -4.00
CA SER A 114 -26.52 15.05 -5.31
C SER A 114 -25.02 14.72 -5.19
N ALA A 115 -24.63 13.53 -5.64
CA ALA A 115 -23.22 13.17 -5.84
C ALA A 115 -22.59 13.88 -7.05
N GLY A 116 -23.40 14.52 -7.90
CA GLY A 116 -23.00 15.13 -9.16
C GLY A 116 -22.62 16.61 -9.10
N ASP A 117 -22.73 17.25 -7.96
CA ASP A 117 -22.49 18.71 -7.82
C ASP A 117 -21.02 19.10 -8.03
N GLY A 118 -20.10 18.15 -8.05
CA GLY A 118 -18.68 18.33 -8.32
C GLY A 118 -18.27 18.10 -9.78
N ALA A 119 -19.19 17.76 -10.67
CA ALA A 119 -18.87 17.44 -12.06
C ALA A 119 -18.07 18.55 -12.76
N GLY A 120 -16.94 18.17 -13.37
CA GLY A 120 -16.03 19.11 -14.03
C GLY A 120 -15.13 19.91 -13.09
N MET A 121 -15.19 19.70 -11.79
CA MET A 121 -14.37 20.44 -10.83
C MET A 121 -12.87 20.19 -11.01
N PHE A 122 -12.49 18.92 -11.12
CA PHE A 122 -11.10 18.51 -11.33
C PHE A 122 -10.84 18.14 -12.79
N SER A 123 -11.75 17.38 -13.41
CA SER A 123 -11.63 16.92 -14.80
C SER A 123 -11.68 18.06 -15.82
N GLY A 124 -12.47 19.12 -15.54
CA GLY A 124 -12.61 20.32 -16.38
C GLY A 124 -11.85 21.54 -15.89
N ALA A 125 -11.06 21.43 -14.81
CA ALA A 125 -10.34 22.55 -14.24
C ALA A 125 -9.33 23.15 -15.21
N PRO A 126 -9.22 24.48 -15.38
CA PRO A 126 -8.19 25.12 -16.20
C PRO A 126 -6.79 24.95 -15.64
N TYR A 127 -6.65 24.64 -14.35
CA TYR A 127 -5.41 24.26 -13.69
C TYR A 127 -5.63 23.05 -12.78
N ASN A 128 -5.35 21.89 -13.30
CA ASN A 128 -5.19 20.63 -12.59
C ASN A 128 -4.12 19.82 -13.32
N PRO A 129 -2.83 20.01 -12.97
CA PRO A 129 -1.72 19.44 -13.72
C PRO A 129 -1.80 17.91 -13.83
N VAL A 130 -1.28 17.45 -14.97
CA VAL A 130 -1.26 16.03 -15.34
C VAL A 130 0.15 15.64 -15.75
N GLY A 131 0.66 14.56 -15.19
CA GLY A 131 1.87 13.88 -15.65
C GLY A 131 1.50 12.63 -16.44
N SER A 132 1.90 12.58 -17.72
CA SER A 132 1.76 11.38 -18.57
C SER A 132 3.10 10.68 -18.64
N TYR A 133 3.18 9.49 -18.08
CA TYR A 133 4.39 8.67 -17.97
C TYR A 133 4.32 7.47 -18.91
N ARG A 134 5.46 7.11 -19.53
CA ARG A 134 5.56 5.94 -20.38
C ARG A 134 6.87 5.19 -20.14
N ARG A 135 6.78 3.86 -20.00
CA ARG A 135 7.93 2.97 -19.79
C ARG A 135 7.81 1.75 -20.69
N GLU A 136 8.88 1.47 -21.44
CA GLU A 136 9.02 0.23 -22.19
C GLU A 136 9.87 -0.75 -21.38
N PHE A 137 9.48 -2.04 -21.40
CA PHE A 137 10.21 -3.08 -20.68
C PHE A 137 9.94 -4.48 -21.24
N ASP A 138 10.89 -5.37 -21.01
CA ASP A 138 10.73 -6.82 -21.18
C ASP A 138 10.57 -7.47 -19.81
N LEU A 139 9.85 -8.59 -19.74
CA LEU A 139 9.78 -9.37 -18.50
C LEU A 139 11.11 -10.07 -18.23
N GLU A 140 11.55 -10.02 -16.97
CA GLU A 140 12.62 -10.86 -16.49
C GLU A 140 12.18 -12.34 -16.46
N GLN A 141 13.13 -13.26 -16.61
CA GLN A 141 12.85 -14.69 -16.78
C GLN A 141 12.04 -15.29 -15.63
N GLY A 142 12.25 -14.80 -14.41
CA GLY A 142 11.51 -15.25 -13.22
C GLY A 142 10.00 -14.96 -13.26
N LEU A 143 9.56 -14.00 -14.08
CA LEU A 143 8.15 -13.59 -14.19
C LEU A 143 7.43 -14.24 -15.37
N VAL A 144 8.18 -14.78 -16.35
CA VAL A 144 7.61 -15.36 -17.58
C VAL A 144 6.72 -16.56 -17.26
N GLY A 145 5.52 -16.58 -17.87
CA GLY A 145 4.55 -17.66 -17.70
C GLY A 145 3.84 -17.71 -16.35
N LYS A 146 3.98 -16.67 -15.52
CA LYS A 146 3.29 -16.55 -14.22
C LYS A 146 2.22 -15.45 -14.24
N ARG A 147 1.39 -15.44 -13.22
CA ARG A 147 0.51 -14.30 -12.94
C ARG A 147 1.36 -13.13 -12.47
N VAL A 148 1.23 -11.98 -13.13
CA VAL A 148 2.06 -10.79 -12.86
C VAL A 148 1.21 -9.65 -12.36
N VAL A 149 1.61 -9.05 -11.26
CA VAL A 149 0.98 -7.88 -10.64
C VAL A 149 1.97 -6.73 -10.66
N ILE A 150 1.49 -5.52 -10.92
CA ILE A 150 2.24 -4.28 -10.71
C ILE A 150 1.85 -3.67 -9.37
N ARG A 151 2.86 -3.24 -8.63
CA ARG A 151 2.74 -2.54 -7.34
C ARG A 151 3.28 -1.13 -7.48
N PHE A 152 2.44 -0.15 -7.18
CA PHE A 152 2.84 1.23 -6.94
C PHE A 152 2.80 1.48 -5.44
N GLU A 153 3.93 1.73 -4.80
CA GLU A 153 3.99 1.93 -3.35
C GLU A 153 3.49 3.30 -2.90
N GLY A 154 3.44 4.27 -3.83
CA GLY A 154 2.87 5.58 -3.58
C GLY A 154 2.83 6.44 -4.83
N VAL A 155 1.63 6.93 -5.16
CA VAL A 155 1.38 7.85 -6.28
C VAL A 155 0.45 8.96 -5.80
N GLU A 156 0.93 10.18 -5.81
CA GLU A 156 0.15 11.36 -5.43
C GLU A 156 -0.30 12.07 -6.71
N GLN A 157 -1.59 12.23 -7.03
CA GLN A 157 -2.74 11.83 -6.23
C GLN A 157 -3.56 10.74 -6.93
N ALA A 158 -4.19 11.03 -8.05
CA ALA A 158 -5.03 10.09 -8.79
C ALA A 158 -4.29 9.54 -10.01
N MET A 159 -4.26 8.21 -10.16
CA MET A 159 -3.57 7.57 -11.26
C MET A 159 -4.50 6.70 -12.10
N TYR A 160 -4.29 6.75 -13.42
CA TYR A 160 -4.81 5.82 -14.41
C TYR A 160 -3.66 5.00 -14.97
N VAL A 161 -3.87 3.71 -15.16
CA VAL A 161 -2.84 2.76 -15.60
C VAL A 161 -3.29 2.04 -16.86
N TRP A 162 -2.42 1.96 -17.87
CA TRP A 162 -2.61 1.16 -19.10
C TRP A 162 -1.39 0.28 -19.34
N LEU A 163 -1.61 -0.90 -19.89
CA LEU A 163 -0.55 -1.76 -20.39
C LEU A 163 -0.88 -2.19 -21.83
N ASN A 164 0.07 -2.00 -22.75
CA ASN A 164 -0.06 -2.38 -24.15
C ASN A 164 -1.34 -1.82 -24.84
N GLY A 165 -1.76 -0.61 -24.49
CA GLY A 165 -2.94 0.04 -25.01
C GLY A 165 -4.24 -0.30 -24.27
N SER A 166 -4.23 -1.29 -23.39
CA SER A 166 -5.39 -1.71 -22.61
C SER A 166 -5.46 -1.00 -21.26
N PHE A 167 -6.65 -0.50 -20.89
CA PHE A 167 -6.86 0.08 -19.57
C PHE A 167 -6.77 -1.00 -18.49
N VAL A 168 -5.90 -0.80 -17.52
CA VAL A 168 -5.65 -1.69 -16.38
C VAL A 168 -6.49 -1.26 -15.18
N GLY A 169 -6.34 -0.01 -14.72
CA GLY A 169 -7.04 0.42 -13.53
C GLY A 169 -6.84 1.88 -13.13
N TYR A 170 -7.49 2.26 -12.02
CA TYR A 170 -7.51 3.59 -11.42
C TYR A 170 -7.40 3.51 -9.90
N ALA A 171 -6.70 4.46 -9.28
CA ALA A 171 -6.62 4.59 -7.82
C ALA A 171 -6.36 6.02 -7.37
N GLU A 172 -6.82 6.38 -6.16
CA GLU A 172 -6.71 7.70 -5.55
C GLU A 172 -5.99 7.75 -4.19
N ASP A 173 -5.63 6.67 -3.55
CA ASP A 173 -4.96 6.70 -2.23
C ASP A 173 -3.45 6.92 -2.41
N SER A 174 -2.97 8.12 -2.11
CA SER A 174 -1.60 8.55 -2.40
C SER A 174 -0.53 7.82 -1.60
N PHE A 175 -0.82 7.40 -0.37
CA PHE A 175 0.18 6.90 0.58
C PHE A 175 0.06 5.41 0.86
N SER A 176 -0.96 4.77 0.33
CA SER A 176 -1.13 3.32 0.39
C SER A 176 -0.68 2.67 -0.90
N THR A 177 -0.22 1.44 -0.80
CA THR A 177 0.14 0.63 -1.96
C THR A 177 -1.08 0.38 -2.84
N SER A 178 -0.92 0.57 -4.14
CA SER A 178 -1.92 0.24 -5.15
C SER A 178 -1.40 -0.83 -6.07
N GLU A 179 -2.15 -1.93 -6.20
CA GLU A 179 -1.77 -3.09 -6.99
C GLU A 179 -2.79 -3.39 -8.08
N PHE A 180 -2.29 -3.83 -9.25
CA PHE A 180 -3.12 -4.19 -10.39
C PHE A 180 -2.63 -5.47 -11.04
N ASP A 181 -3.55 -6.39 -11.37
CA ASP A 181 -3.23 -7.61 -12.12
C ASP A 181 -2.98 -7.28 -13.60
N LEU A 182 -1.75 -7.51 -14.05
CA LEU A 182 -1.33 -7.31 -15.43
C LEU A 182 -1.45 -8.56 -16.30
N THR A 183 -1.70 -9.71 -15.71
CA THR A 183 -1.69 -11.02 -16.38
C THR A 183 -2.47 -11.04 -17.71
N PRO A 184 -3.65 -10.39 -17.83
CA PRO A 184 -4.39 -10.40 -19.10
C PRO A 184 -3.76 -9.58 -20.21
N TYR A 185 -2.81 -8.71 -19.92
CA TYR A 185 -2.31 -7.69 -20.85
C TYR A 185 -0.83 -7.82 -21.12
N ILE A 186 -0.09 -8.54 -20.25
CA ILE A 186 1.37 -8.57 -20.27
C ILE A 186 1.90 -9.53 -21.33
N LYS A 187 3.05 -9.19 -21.91
CA LYS A 187 3.80 -9.98 -22.89
C LYS A 187 5.18 -10.27 -22.31
N GLU A 188 5.86 -11.28 -22.85
CA GLU A 188 7.25 -11.55 -22.47
C GLU A 188 8.18 -10.38 -22.85
N LYS A 189 7.93 -9.74 -24.01
CA LYS A 189 8.76 -8.67 -24.54
C LYS A 189 7.95 -7.54 -25.13
N GLY A 190 8.56 -6.36 -25.16
CA GLY A 190 8.00 -5.17 -25.79
C GLY A 190 6.75 -4.67 -25.10
N ASN A 191 6.69 -4.73 -23.77
CA ASN A 191 5.61 -4.14 -23.01
C ASN A 191 5.72 -2.62 -22.97
N VAL A 192 4.58 -1.96 -23.07
CA VAL A 192 4.44 -0.52 -22.94
C VAL A 192 3.50 -0.23 -21.78
N LEU A 193 4.07 0.20 -20.66
CA LEU A 193 3.32 0.70 -19.50
C LEU A 193 3.11 2.20 -19.67
N ALA A 194 1.89 2.66 -19.52
CA ALA A 194 1.52 4.07 -19.50
C ALA A 194 0.77 4.39 -18.19
N VAL A 195 1.14 5.50 -17.57
CA VAL A 195 0.51 5.97 -16.34
C VAL A 195 0.19 7.46 -16.46
N GLU A 196 -1.04 7.84 -16.17
CA GLU A 196 -1.45 9.24 -16.12
C GLU A 196 -1.75 9.60 -14.66
N VAL A 197 -1.08 10.63 -14.15
CA VAL A 197 -1.22 11.07 -12.75
C VAL A 197 -1.78 12.49 -12.74
N HIS A 198 -2.93 12.66 -12.08
CA HIS A 198 -3.56 13.96 -11.88
C HIS A 198 -3.24 14.50 -10.49
N LYS A 199 -2.88 15.80 -10.42
CA LYS A 199 -2.53 16.46 -9.16
C LYS A 199 -3.69 16.52 -8.18
N ARG A 200 -4.93 16.55 -8.68
CA ARG A 200 -6.14 16.68 -7.86
C ARG A 200 -7.28 15.84 -8.40
N SER A 201 -7.98 15.22 -7.47
CA SER A 201 -9.24 14.53 -7.63
C SER A 201 -10.09 14.75 -6.38
N THR A 202 -11.17 14.01 -6.22
CA THR A 202 -11.94 13.97 -4.97
C THR A 202 -11.07 13.59 -3.77
N ALA A 203 -10.02 12.80 -3.95
CA ALA A 203 -9.05 12.48 -2.90
C ALA A 203 -8.44 13.71 -2.23
N ALA A 204 -8.29 14.83 -2.95
CA ALA A 204 -7.74 16.07 -2.40
C ALA A 204 -8.55 16.66 -1.22
N PHE A 205 -9.81 16.25 -1.05
CA PHE A 205 -10.59 16.59 0.14
C PHE A 205 -10.24 15.74 1.36
N LEU A 206 -9.76 14.53 1.14
CA LEU A 206 -9.40 13.55 2.19
C LEU A 206 -7.90 13.56 2.51
N GLU A 207 -7.09 14.14 1.62
CA GLU A 207 -5.63 14.25 1.73
C GLU A 207 -5.21 15.71 1.89
N ASP A 208 -5.96 16.45 2.71
CA ASP A 208 -5.74 17.88 2.92
C ASP A 208 -4.90 18.14 4.17
N GLN A 209 -3.74 17.46 4.25
CA GLN A 209 -2.80 17.64 5.34
C GLN A 209 -2.18 19.04 5.33
N ASP A 210 -1.84 19.54 6.50
CA ASP A 210 -1.02 20.76 6.69
C ASP A 210 0.42 20.47 6.23
N PHE A 211 0.63 20.52 4.92
CA PHE A 211 1.91 20.16 4.31
C PHE A 211 2.06 20.70 2.88
N PHE A 212 3.23 20.46 2.28
CA PHE A 212 3.48 20.74 0.87
C PHE A 212 2.60 19.86 -0.03
N ARG A 213 2.15 20.44 -1.15
CA ARG A 213 1.36 19.76 -2.18
C ARG A 213 2.24 19.34 -3.32
N PHE A 214 2.38 18.04 -3.49
CA PHE A 214 3.12 17.41 -4.57
C PHE A 214 2.20 16.56 -5.45
N PHE A 215 2.74 16.02 -6.53
CA PHE A 215 2.15 14.92 -7.28
C PHE A 215 3.20 14.16 -8.08
N GLY A 216 2.83 12.96 -8.54
CA GLY A 216 3.70 12.08 -9.30
C GLY A 216 3.88 10.71 -8.67
N ILE A 217 4.67 9.86 -9.32
CA ILE A 217 5.06 8.53 -8.82
C ILE A 217 6.27 8.72 -7.91
N TYR A 218 6.06 8.78 -6.60
CA TYR A 218 7.09 9.20 -5.64
C TYR A 218 7.64 8.08 -4.76
N ARG A 219 7.07 6.87 -4.83
CA ARG A 219 7.61 5.63 -4.25
C ARG A 219 7.86 4.60 -5.35
N ASN A 220 8.40 3.44 -4.98
CA ASN A 220 8.81 2.41 -5.93
C ASN A 220 7.65 1.89 -6.79
N VAL A 221 8.03 1.44 -7.99
CA VAL A 221 7.17 0.69 -8.91
C VAL A 221 7.83 -0.66 -9.16
N THR A 222 7.12 -1.75 -8.87
CA THR A 222 7.67 -3.10 -8.96
C THR A 222 6.64 -4.05 -9.59
N LEU A 223 7.10 -4.89 -10.52
CA LEU A 223 6.36 -6.07 -10.93
C LEU A 223 6.71 -7.22 -9.99
N TYR A 224 5.73 -8.03 -9.67
CA TYR A 224 5.96 -9.30 -9.01
C TYR A 224 5.11 -10.41 -9.60
N ALA A 225 5.67 -11.62 -9.59
CA ALA A 225 5.01 -12.80 -10.11
C ALA A 225 4.47 -13.65 -8.98
N LYS A 226 3.19 -14.04 -9.06
CA LYS A 226 2.56 -14.97 -8.13
C LYS A 226 2.84 -16.41 -8.56
N PRO A 227 3.40 -17.27 -7.68
CA PRO A 227 3.48 -18.70 -7.92
C PRO A 227 2.10 -19.35 -8.13
N ARG A 228 2.08 -20.61 -8.58
CA ARG A 228 0.84 -21.40 -8.79
C ARG A 228 0.00 -21.63 -7.53
N MET A 229 0.62 -21.56 -6.36
CA MET A 229 0.00 -21.39 -5.05
C MET A 229 0.69 -20.22 -4.39
N HIS A 230 -0.06 -19.25 -3.91
CA HIS A 230 0.48 -18.00 -3.41
C HIS A 230 -0.28 -17.52 -2.16
N VAL A 231 0.47 -17.14 -1.13
CA VAL A 231 -0.10 -16.48 0.05
C VAL A 231 -0.55 -15.07 -0.35
N GLU A 232 -1.85 -14.88 -0.49
CA GLU A 232 -2.43 -13.56 -0.80
C GLU A 232 -2.47 -12.65 0.42
N ASP A 233 -2.72 -13.22 1.60
CA ASP A 233 -2.81 -12.49 2.85
C ASP A 233 -2.51 -13.40 4.04
N LEU A 234 -1.88 -12.82 5.06
CA LEU A 234 -1.68 -13.48 6.34
C LEU A 234 -1.99 -12.53 7.49
N TRP A 235 -2.58 -13.07 8.56
CA TRP A 235 -2.78 -12.35 9.81
C TRP A 235 -2.32 -13.19 10.99
N ALA A 236 -1.15 -12.88 11.52
CA ALA A 236 -0.54 -13.53 12.67
C ALA A 236 -0.93 -12.79 13.96
N ARG A 237 -1.81 -13.38 14.74
CA ARG A 237 -2.24 -12.82 16.02
C ARG A 237 -1.49 -13.49 17.16
N THR A 238 -0.61 -12.74 17.79
CA THR A 238 0.16 -13.17 18.96
C THR A 238 -0.51 -12.72 20.22
N GLU A 239 -0.46 -13.54 21.27
CA GLU A 239 -0.91 -13.22 22.61
C GLU A 239 0.18 -13.54 23.61
N LEU A 240 0.41 -12.64 24.56
CA LEU A 240 1.27 -12.85 25.72
C LEU A 240 0.38 -13.09 26.95
N ASN A 241 0.49 -14.28 27.54
CA ASN A 241 -0.23 -14.64 28.76
C ASN A 241 0.45 -14.03 30.01
N GLU A 242 -0.28 -13.98 31.13
CA GLU A 242 0.24 -13.45 32.40
C GLU A 242 1.38 -14.26 32.98
N ASP A 243 1.44 -15.55 32.68
CA ASP A 243 2.49 -16.47 33.12
C ASP A 243 3.76 -16.40 32.24
N GLY A 244 3.82 -15.48 31.28
CA GLY A 244 4.95 -15.33 30.35
C GLY A 244 4.95 -16.29 29.18
N THR A 245 3.92 -17.11 29.02
CA THR A 245 3.79 -17.97 27.85
C THR A 245 3.15 -17.21 26.68
N GLY A 246 3.50 -17.60 25.46
CA GLY A 246 2.92 -17.05 24.22
C GLY A 246 1.93 -17.98 23.56
N SER A 247 1.05 -17.42 22.75
CA SER A 247 0.24 -18.19 21.81
C SER A 247 0.11 -17.46 20.47
N LEU A 248 -0.06 -18.24 19.40
CA LEU A 248 -0.20 -17.78 18.02
C LEU A 248 -1.49 -18.33 17.41
N SER A 249 -2.25 -17.46 16.77
CA SER A 249 -3.31 -17.80 15.81
C SER A 249 -2.93 -17.22 14.44
N LEU A 250 -3.22 -17.93 13.37
CA LEU A 250 -2.89 -17.49 12.00
C LEU A 250 -4.11 -17.65 11.11
N ASP A 251 -4.54 -16.56 10.47
CA ASP A 251 -5.43 -16.63 9.31
C ASP A 251 -4.57 -16.52 8.05
N LEU A 252 -4.80 -17.41 7.10
CA LEU A 252 -4.07 -17.51 5.85
C LEU A 252 -5.05 -17.50 4.70
N THR A 253 -4.82 -16.65 3.71
CA THR A 253 -5.53 -16.67 2.43
C THR A 253 -4.56 -17.07 1.34
N VAL A 254 -4.85 -18.15 0.62
CA VAL A 254 -3.98 -18.69 -0.45
C VAL A 254 -4.74 -18.68 -1.76
N SER A 255 -4.16 -18.10 -2.82
CA SER A 255 -4.66 -18.28 -4.18
C SER A 255 -4.08 -19.53 -4.79
N MET A 256 -4.94 -20.33 -5.44
CA MET A 256 -4.58 -21.59 -6.08
C MET A 256 -5.62 -21.96 -7.15
N LYS A 257 -5.32 -22.91 -8.03
CA LYS A 257 -6.34 -23.46 -8.95
C LYS A 257 -7.46 -24.13 -8.15
N GLU A 258 -8.70 -24.05 -8.64
CA GLU A 258 -9.88 -24.56 -7.94
C GLU A 258 -9.78 -26.05 -7.60
N GLU A 259 -9.21 -26.85 -8.52
CA GLU A 259 -9.00 -28.28 -8.33
C GLU A 259 -7.69 -28.66 -7.63
N ALA A 260 -6.82 -27.67 -7.37
CA ALA A 260 -5.52 -27.94 -6.76
C ALA A 260 -5.67 -28.29 -5.27
N VAL A 261 -4.82 -29.18 -4.81
CA VAL A 261 -4.66 -29.51 -3.39
C VAL A 261 -3.21 -29.31 -2.97
N GLY A 262 -3.00 -29.10 -1.68
CA GLY A 262 -1.66 -28.91 -1.14
C GLY A 262 -1.68 -28.75 0.36
N ARG A 263 -0.60 -28.22 0.91
CA ARG A 263 -0.50 -27.89 2.34
C ARG A 263 0.35 -26.66 2.60
N ALA A 264 0.07 -25.99 3.69
CA ALA A 264 0.93 -24.97 4.27
C ALA A 264 1.63 -25.56 5.51
N GLU A 265 2.94 -25.49 5.53
CA GLU A 265 3.79 -25.78 6.67
C GLU A 265 4.12 -24.46 7.39
N ILE A 266 3.80 -24.39 8.66
CA ILE A 266 3.96 -23.18 9.48
C ILE A 266 4.96 -23.51 10.58
N SER A 267 6.08 -22.80 10.63
CA SER A 267 7.07 -22.90 11.70
C SER A 267 7.30 -21.56 12.38
N LEU A 268 7.50 -21.59 13.69
CA LEU A 268 7.88 -20.42 14.50
C LEU A 268 9.19 -20.73 15.24
N GLU A 269 10.18 -19.88 15.05
CA GLU A 269 11.51 -20.00 15.64
C GLU A 269 11.82 -18.75 16.48
N ASN A 270 12.56 -18.95 17.59
CA ASN A 270 13.14 -17.83 18.33
C ASN A 270 14.44 -17.32 17.67
N GLU A 271 15.06 -16.29 18.22
CA GLU A 271 16.30 -15.68 17.70
C GLU A 271 17.48 -16.66 17.65
N GLU A 272 17.48 -17.70 18.50
CA GLU A 272 18.52 -18.72 18.54
C GLU A 272 18.27 -19.86 17.54
N GLY A 273 17.17 -19.78 16.76
CA GLY A 273 16.77 -20.81 15.78
C GLY A 273 16.10 -22.03 16.41
N LYS A 274 15.67 -21.95 17.67
CA LYS A 274 14.89 -23.02 18.31
C LYS A 274 13.45 -22.96 17.80
N GLU A 275 12.95 -24.07 17.27
CA GLU A 275 11.55 -24.22 16.89
C GLU A 275 10.64 -24.27 18.13
N LEU A 276 9.64 -23.36 18.14
CA LEU A 276 8.63 -23.26 19.20
C LEU A 276 7.28 -23.81 18.76
N LEU A 277 7.00 -23.78 17.46
CA LEU A 277 5.77 -24.29 16.85
C LEU A 277 6.08 -24.88 15.48
N PHE A 278 5.49 -26.03 15.22
CA PHE A 278 5.36 -26.62 13.89
C PHE A 278 3.92 -27.05 13.66
N TYR A 279 3.33 -26.65 12.54
CA TYR A 279 1.95 -26.98 12.22
C TYR A 279 1.76 -27.18 10.72
N ASN A 280 1.02 -28.20 10.34
CA ASN A 280 0.60 -28.45 8.96
C ASN A 280 -0.88 -28.14 8.79
N MET A 281 -1.20 -27.41 7.75
CA MET A 281 -2.53 -26.99 7.35
C MET A 281 -2.81 -27.53 5.95
N HIS A 282 -3.89 -28.28 5.76
CA HIS A 282 -4.29 -28.79 4.45
C HIS A 282 -5.01 -27.71 3.65
N LEU A 283 -4.78 -27.69 2.32
CA LEU A 283 -5.38 -26.76 1.37
C LEU A 283 -6.08 -27.55 0.25
N PRO A 284 -7.23 -27.10 -0.29
CA PRO A 284 -7.99 -25.95 0.18
C PRO A 284 -8.79 -26.31 1.43
N GLY A 285 -9.06 -25.29 2.27
CA GLY A 285 -10.10 -25.37 3.24
C GLY A 285 -11.43 -24.83 2.71
N GLU A 286 -11.94 -23.77 3.34
CA GLU A 286 -13.16 -23.12 2.87
C GLU A 286 -12.86 -22.26 1.62
N LEU A 287 -13.39 -22.69 0.45
CA LEU A 287 -13.26 -21.96 -0.80
C LEU A 287 -14.11 -20.68 -0.74
N LYS A 288 -13.50 -19.54 -1.03
CA LYS A 288 -14.18 -18.28 -1.35
C LYS A 288 -14.20 -18.06 -2.86
N GLU A 289 -15.22 -17.34 -3.32
CA GLU A 289 -15.48 -17.08 -4.75
C GLU A 289 -14.25 -16.69 -5.56
N SER A 290 -14.33 -17.03 -6.85
CA SER A 290 -13.28 -16.90 -7.85
C SER A 290 -12.54 -15.57 -7.83
N VAL A 291 -11.26 -15.63 -7.72
CA VAL A 291 -10.38 -14.54 -8.09
C VAL A 291 -10.65 -14.17 -9.55
N TRP A 292 -10.81 -12.87 -9.75
CA TRP A 292 -11.04 -12.20 -11.00
C TRP A 292 -10.60 -12.96 -12.27
N GLN A 293 -11.53 -13.15 -13.21
CA GLN A 293 -11.26 -13.72 -14.51
C GLN A 293 -11.44 -12.62 -15.57
N ALA A 294 -10.34 -12.14 -16.15
CA ALA A 294 -10.42 -11.34 -17.35
C ALA A 294 -10.60 -12.23 -18.58
N ALA A 295 -11.46 -11.81 -19.49
CA ALA A 295 -11.75 -12.53 -20.74
C ALA A 295 -10.53 -12.78 -21.65
N GLN A 296 -9.38 -12.16 -21.35
CA GLN A 296 -8.14 -12.26 -22.13
C GLN A 296 -7.03 -13.02 -21.39
N THR A 297 -7.28 -13.51 -20.17
CA THR A 297 -6.29 -14.29 -19.44
C THR A 297 -6.09 -15.65 -20.12
N PRO A 298 -4.84 -16.08 -20.40
CA PRO A 298 -4.58 -17.43 -20.90
C PRO A 298 -5.19 -18.49 -19.98
N GLU A 299 -5.71 -19.60 -20.55
CA GLU A 299 -6.41 -20.64 -19.80
C GLU A 299 -5.54 -21.21 -18.67
N GLU A 300 -4.22 -21.32 -18.88
CA GLU A 300 -3.23 -21.80 -17.89
C GLU A 300 -3.13 -20.87 -16.68
N LEU A 301 -3.43 -19.56 -16.85
CA LEU A 301 -3.36 -18.52 -15.83
C LEU A 301 -4.75 -18.09 -15.33
N SER A 302 -5.82 -18.77 -15.75
CA SER A 302 -7.20 -18.57 -15.29
C SER A 302 -7.62 -19.61 -14.26
N GLY A 303 -8.83 -19.49 -13.71
CA GLY A 303 -9.43 -20.49 -12.79
C GLY A 303 -8.76 -20.54 -11.41
N PHE A 304 -8.13 -19.47 -10.97
CA PHE A 304 -7.64 -19.35 -9.59
C PHE A 304 -8.77 -18.96 -8.64
N VAL A 305 -8.75 -19.56 -7.47
CA VAL A 305 -9.65 -19.27 -6.34
C VAL A 305 -8.84 -18.91 -5.11
N GLN A 306 -9.48 -18.26 -4.14
CA GLN A 306 -8.88 -18.02 -2.83
C GLN A 306 -9.40 -19.04 -1.83
N ALA A 307 -8.48 -19.76 -1.18
CA ALA A 307 -8.75 -20.62 -0.05
C ALA A 307 -8.39 -19.89 1.25
N LYS A 308 -9.32 -19.81 2.19
CA LYS A 308 -9.07 -19.23 3.51
C LYS A 308 -8.97 -20.33 4.56
N GLU A 309 -7.87 -20.33 5.30
CA GLU A 309 -7.59 -21.24 6.39
C GLU A 309 -7.25 -20.54 7.69
N THR A 310 -7.59 -21.15 8.79
CA THR A 310 -7.31 -20.65 10.13
C THR A 310 -6.62 -21.67 10.99
N MET A 311 -5.39 -21.40 11.40
CA MET A 311 -4.78 -22.07 12.55
C MET A 311 -5.31 -21.39 13.83
N LYS A 312 -6.17 -22.12 14.54
CA LYS A 312 -6.66 -21.67 15.85
C LYS A 312 -5.51 -21.57 16.84
N ARG A 313 -5.72 -20.78 17.91
CA ARG A 313 -4.76 -20.52 18.97
C ARG A 313 -3.93 -21.75 19.36
N ARG A 314 -2.61 -21.62 19.25
CA ARG A 314 -1.61 -22.61 19.64
C ARG A 314 -0.65 -22.01 20.65
N GLY A 315 -0.43 -22.69 21.77
CA GLY A 315 0.61 -22.32 22.72
C GLY A 315 1.99 -22.55 22.13
N VAL A 316 2.91 -21.61 22.34
CA VAL A 316 4.30 -21.70 21.88
C VAL A 316 5.30 -21.80 23.04
N GLY A 317 4.83 -21.94 24.27
CA GLY A 317 5.65 -22.00 25.47
C GLY A 317 6.08 -20.62 25.98
N GLU A 318 7.15 -20.59 26.78
CA GLU A 318 7.73 -19.34 27.28
C GLU A 318 8.27 -18.47 26.16
N VAL A 319 7.96 -17.16 26.20
CA VAL A 319 8.41 -16.17 25.22
C VAL A 319 8.94 -14.94 25.91
N THR A 320 9.89 -14.25 25.25
CA THR A 320 10.30 -12.91 25.64
C THR A 320 9.35 -11.90 25.04
N SER A 321 8.75 -11.05 25.87
CA SER A 321 7.84 -10.01 25.43
C SER A 321 8.58 -8.92 24.66
N TRP A 322 7.94 -8.42 23.61
CA TRP A 322 8.42 -7.27 22.84
C TRP A 322 8.08 -5.97 23.58
N ASP A 323 9.07 -5.11 23.77
CA ASP A 323 8.90 -3.73 24.23
C ASP A 323 10.09 -2.86 23.73
N HIS A 324 10.08 -1.56 24.07
CA HIS A 324 11.12 -0.62 23.68
C HIS A 324 12.53 -1.03 24.16
N HIS A 325 12.65 -1.69 25.30
CA HIS A 325 13.94 -2.11 25.86
C HIS A 325 14.40 -3.48 25.33
N HIS A 326 13.44 -4.30 24.93
CA HIS A 326 13.65 -5.67 24.48
C HIS A 326 12.79 -5.93 23.23
N PRO A 327 13.20 -5.42 22.05
CA PRO A 327 12.46 -5.60 20.82
C PRO A 327 12.63 -7.01 20.23
N CYS A 328 12.31 -8.03 21.05
CA CYS A 328 12.47 -9.43 20.68
C CYS A 328 11.45 -9.84 19.59
N LEU A 329 11.97 -10.36 18.49
CA LEU A 329 11.17 -10.82 17.34
C LEU A 329 11.40 -12.30 17.09
N TYR A 330 10.34 -12.97 16.66
CA TYR A 330 10.31 -14.39 16.33
C TYR A 330 10.15 -14.54 14.82
N ARG A 331 10.79 -15.54 14.26
CA ARG A 331 10.73 -15.85 12.82
C ARG A 331 9.58 -16.81 12.55
N LEU A 332 8.51 -16.29 11.96
CA LEU A 332 7.42 -17.08 11.39
C LEU A 332 7.81 -17.41 9.94
N VAL A 333 7.71 -18.68 9.55
CA VAL A 333 7.92 -19.09 8.16
C VAL A 333 6.76 -19.97 7.71
N ILE A 334 6.15 -19.58 6.60
CA ILE A 334 5.09 -20.34 5.94
C ILE A 334 5.65 -20.89 4.64
N ARG A 335 5.54 -22.23 4.41
CA ARG A 335 5.95 -22.88 3.19
C ARG A 335 4.74 -23.56 2.55
N LEU A 336 4.49 -23.24 1.30
CA LEU A 336 3.43 -23.89 0.53
C LEU A 336 4.00 -25.03 -0.29
N TYR A 337 3.36 -26.20 -0.18
CA TYR A 337 3.67 -27.39 -0.95
C TYR A 337 2.44 -27.80 -1.77
N ASP A 338 2.65 -28.22 -2.99
CA ASP A 338 1.60 -28.76 -3.84
C ASP A 338 1.31 -30.25 -3.56
N GLU A 339 0.44 -30.86 -4.37
CA GLU A 339 0.06 -32.27 -4.26
C GLU A 339 1.21 -33.24 -4.49
N ALA A 340 2.27 -32.82 -5.21
CA ALA A 340 3.49 -33.62 -5.43
C ALA A 340 4.52 -33.42 -4.31
N GLU A 341 4.18 -32.72 -3.22
CA GLU A 341 5.09 -32.32 -2.13
C GLU A 341 6.27 -31.45 -2.61
N GLU A 342 6.12 -30.75 -3.74
CA GLU A 342 7.09 -29.76 -4.20
C GLU A 342 6.87 -28.44 -3.50
N LEU A 343 7.96 -27.82 -3.01
CA LEU A 343 7.92 -26.49 -2.44
C LEU A 343 7.61 -25.46 -3.53
N VAL A 344 6.53 -24.71 -3.36
CA VAL A 344 6.04 -23.71 -4.32
C VAL A 344 6.38 -22.30 -3.90
N GLU A 345 6.27 -22.01 -2.60
CA GLU A 345 6.50 -20.68 -2.04
C GLU A 345 6.98 -20.74 -0.60
N THR A 346 7.82 -19.80 -0.22
CA THR A 346 8.24 -19.55 1.16
C THR A 346 7.96 -18.09 1.53
N VAL A 347 7.25 -17.88 2.63
CA VAL A 347 6.91 -16.57 3.18
C VAL A 347 7.51 -16.44 4.58
N PRO A 348 8.63 -15.72 4.74
CA PRO A 348 9.15 -15.36 6.04
C PRO A 348 8.44 -14.11 6.56
N TYR A 349 8.14 -14.09 7.85
CA TYR A 349 7.66 -12.90 8.55
C TYR A 349 8.25 -12.81 9.96
N ARG A 350 8.32 -11.60 10.54
CA ARG A 350 8.76 -11.42 11.92
C ARG A 350 7.60 -10.96 12.78
N ILE A 351 7.38 -11.63 13.90
CA ILE A 351 6.30 -11.32 14.84
C ILE A 351 6.85 -11.13 16.25
N GLY A 352 6.17 -10.34 17.07
CA GLY A 352 6.53 -10.16 18.48
C GLY A 352 5.36 -10.50 19.39
N PHE A 353 5.64 -10.83 20.64
CA PHE A 353 4.62 -11.12 21.66
C PHE A 353 4.49 -9.94 22.61
N ARG A 354 3.28 -9.39 22.72
CA ARG A 354 2.96 -8.30 23.64
C ARG A 354 1.54 -8.42 24.15
N ARG A 355 1.27 -7.76 25.27
CA ARG A 355 -0.08 -7.61 25.83
C ARG A 355 -0.37 -6.15 26.10
N ILE A 356 -1.47 -5.65 25.53
CA ILE A 356 -1.97 -4.29 25.75
C ILE A 356 -3.24 -4.39 26.57
N GLU A 357 -3.32 -3.60 27.62
CA GLU A 357 -4.46 -3.57 28.54
C GLU A 357 -4.77 -2.13 28.94
N ILE A 358 -6.02 -1.87 29.25
CA ILE A 358 -6.44 -0.61 29.89
C ILE A 358 -6.98 -0.98 31.26
N ALA A 359 -6.23 -0.65 32.31
CA ALA A 359 -6.61 -0.86 33.69
C ALA A 359 -6.66 0.49 34.41
N ASP A 360 -7.77 0.77 35.11
CA ASP A 360 -8.00 2.02 35.84
C ASP A 360 -7.71 3.29 34.99
N LYS A 361 -8.09 3.28 33.72
CA LYS A 361 -7.87 4.34 32.73
C LYS A 361 -6.39 4.57 32.38
N VAL A 362 -5.51 3.62 32.68
CA VAL A 362 -4.10 3.63 32.33
C VAL A 362 -3.84 2.53 31.31
N MET A 363 -3.15 2.87 30.23
CA MET A 363 -2.70 1.89 29.26
C MET A 363 -1.45 1.18 29.77
N LEU A 364 -1.51 -0.13 29.75
CA LEU A 364 -0.41 -1.00 30.14
C LEU A 364 0.12 -1.76 28.94
N LEU A 365 1.42 -1.89 28.83
CA LEU A 365 2.11 -2.81 27.93
C LEU A 365 2.83 -3.86 28.78
N ASN A 366 2.51 -5.14 28.56
CA ASN A 366 3.06 -6.28 29.29
C ASN A 366 2.93 -6.13 30.82
N GLY A 367 1.76 -5.61 31.28
CA GLY A 367 1.45 -5.37 32.68
C GLY A 367 2.13 -4.13 33.31
N LYS A 368 2.91 -3.34 32.55
CA LYS A 368 3.54 -2.11 33.02
C LYS A 368 2.91 -0.89 32.36
N ARG A 369 2.82 0.23 33.12
CA ARG A 369 2.32 1.49 32.56
C ARG A 369 3.13 1.89 31.31
N LEU A 370 2.43 2.09 30.19
CA LEU A 370 3.05 2.59 28.98
C LEU A 370 3.36 4.09 29.13
N ILE A 371 4.61 4.46 28.84
CA ILE A 371 5.06 5.84 28.81
C ILE A 371 5.60 6.12 27.40
N LEU A 372 4.99 7.09 26.72
CA LEU A 372 5.39 7.50 25.39
C LEU A 372 6.23 8.78 25.46
N ASN A 373 7.48 8.70 25.02
CA ASN A 373 8.33 9.83 24.69
C ASN A 373 8.40 9.88 23.16
N GLY A 374 7.39 10.47 22.54
CA GLY A 374 7.11 10.34 21.11
C GLY A 374 7.28 11.63 20.32
N VAL A 375 7.43 11.48 19.03
CA VAL A 375 7.50 12.56 18.04
C VAL A 375 6.53 12.28 16.89
N ASN A 376 6.13 13.36 16.20
CA ASN A 376 5.49 13.25 14.89
C ASN A 376 6.57 13.17 13.81
N ARG A 377 6.35 12.34 12.78
CA ARG A 377 7.29 12.17 11.68
C ARG A 377 6.59 12.30 10.35
N HIS A 378 7.10 13.21 9.51
CA HIS A 378 6.82 13.20 8.08
C HIS A 378 7.91 12.45 7.33
N GLU A 379 7.55 11.70 6.29
CA GLU A 379 8.51 11.26 5.29
C GLU A 379 8.93 12.44 4.44
N TRP A 380 10.13 12.97 4.70
CA TRP A 380 10.56 14.23 4.12
C TRP A 380 12.07 14.36 4.01
N SER A 381 12.53 14.91 2.89
CA SER A 381 13.86 15.50 2.75
C SER A 381 13.79 16.82 1.99
N ALA A 382 14.72 17.73 2.27
CA ALA A 382 14.78 19.02 1.55
C ALA A 382 15.13 18.84 0.05
N GLU A 383 15.77 17.74 -0.29
CA GLU A 383 16.27 17.47 -1.64
C GLU A 383 15.25 16.69 -2.50
N GLY A 384 14.52 15.76 -1.90
CA GLY A 384 13.62 14.83 -2.60
C GLY A 384 12.13 15.01 -2.29
N GLY A 385 11.76 15.95 -1.40
CA GLY A 385 10.39 16.01 -0.90
C GLY A 385 10.04 14.75 -0.10
N ARG A 386 8.96 14.06 -0.46
CA ARG A 386 8.57 12.77 0.14
C ARG A 386 9.30 11.56 -0.44
N CYS A 387 10.12 11.74 -1.47
CA CYS A 387 10.95 10.67 -2.03
C CYS A 387 12.15 10.42 -1.13
N ILE A 388 11.95 9.67 -0.06
CA ILE A 388 13.01 9.25 0.87
C ILE A 388 13.31 7.77 0.71
N GLY A 389 14.52 7.37 1.09
CA GLY A 389 14.98 5.99 1.04
C GLY A 389 15.42 5.45 2.40
N PRO A 390 15.90 4.20 2.44
CA PRO A 390 16.31 3.54 3.68
C PRO A 390 17.34 4.30 4.51
N ASP A 391 18.24 5.06 3.87
CA ASP A 391 19.28 5.82 4.59
C ASP A 391 18.68 6.98 5.40
N HIS A 392 17.64 7.64 4.90
CA HIS A 392 16.89 8.66 5.65
C HIS A 392 16.19 8.03 6.87
N MET A 393 15.55 6.87 6.66
CA MET A 393 14.89 6.16 7.76
C MET A 393 15.84 5.70 8.85
N LYS A 394 17.02 5.18 8.47
CA LYS A 394 18.08 4.80 9.42
C LYS A 394 18.62 6.01 10.17
N ALA A 395 18.76 7.17 9.50
CA ALA A 395 19.20 8.40 10.15
C ALA A 395 18.18 8.88 11.19
N ASP A 396 16.87 8.84 10.87
CA ASP A 396 15.80 9.16 11.82
C ASP A 396 15.83 8.20 13.02
N MET A 397 16.01 6.90 12.78
CA MET A 397 16.09 5.89 13.85
C MET A 397 17.30 6.13 14.78
N GLU A 398 18.44 6.53 14.23
CA GLU A 398 19.61 6.90 15.02
C GLU A 398 19.35 8.16 15.87
N ILE A 399 18.63 9.15 15.34
CA ILE A 399 18.21 10.35 16.08
C ILE A 399 17.27 9.95 17.21
N PHE A 400 16.31 9.05 16.98
CA PHE A 400 15.41 8.55 18.01
C PHE A 400 16.17 7.91 19.17
N ARG A 401 17.10 7.02 18.85
CA ARG A 401 17.91 6.34 19.85
C ARG A 401 18.77 7.31 20.69
N ARG A 402 19.42 8.31 20.06
CA ARG A 402 20.23 9.31 20.75
C ARG A 402 19.45 10.22 21.67
N ASN A 403 18.19 10.44 21.39
CA ASN A 403 17.31 11.34 22.15
C ASN A 403 16.29 10.61 23.02
N HIS A 404 16.45 9.29 23.21
CA HIS A 404 15.54 8.44 24.01
C HIS A 404 14.08 8.55 23.58
N ILE A 405 13.84 8.70 22.28
CA ILE A 405 12.50 8.68 21.68
C ILE A 405 12.11 7.21 21.54
N ASN A 406 10.94 6.84 22.08
CA ASN A 406 10.43 5.48 22.05
C ASN A 406 9.11 5.34 21.30
N ALA A 407 8.60 6.43 20.74
CA ALA A 407 7.34 6.40 20.02
C ALA A 407 7.34 7.36 18.82
N VAL A 408 6.60 7.00 17.79
CA VAL A 408 6.40 7.82 16.60
C VAL A 408 4.95 7.78 16.15
N ARG A 409 4.43 8.95 15.72
CA ARG A 409 3.20 9.04 14.95
C ARG A 409 3.56 9.34 13.51
N THR A 410 3.09 8.49 12.58
CA THR A 410 3.21 8.76 11.16
C THR A 410 2.26 9.88 10.80
N CYS A 411 2.74 11.06 10.51
CA CYS A 411 1.86 12.19 10.21
C CYS A 411 1.89 12.55 8.72
N HIS A 412 0.71 12.61 8.11
CA HIS A 412 -0.63 12.21 8.59
C HIS A 412 -1.16 11.11 7.67
N TYR A 413 -0.36 10.09 7.45
CA TYR A 413 -0.53 9.03 6.45
C TYR A 413 0.38 7.84 6.78
N PRO A 414 0.15 6.66 6.19
CA PRO A 414 1.07 5.54 6.33
C PRO A 414 2.44 5.85 5.73
N ASP A 415 3.49 5.57 6.51
CA ASP A 415 4.87 5.61 6.02
C ASP A 415 5.16 4.41 5.10
N GLN A 416 6.32 4.39 4.45
CA GLN A 416 6.76 3.28 3.63
C GLN A 416 6.93 2.01 4.47
N ILE A 417 6.67 0.85 3.88
CA ILE A 417 6.77 -0.48 4.51
C ILE A 417 8.07 -0.68 5.30
N PRO A 418 9.28 -0.34 4.80
CA PRO A 418 10.52 -0.53 5.55
C PRO A 418 10.58 0.20 6.90
N TRP A 419 9.83 1.29 7.07
CA TRP A 419 9.78 2.03 8.33
C TRP A 419 9.14 1.21 9.45
N TYR A 420 8.11 0.44 9.14
CA TYR A 420 7.42 -0.43 10.10
C TYR A 420 8.34 -1.54 10.61
N TYR A 421 9.09 -2.18 9.71
CA TYR A 421 10.11 -3.17 10.11
C TYR A 421 11.20 -2.55 11.00
N LEU A 422 11.67 -1.35 10.66
CA LEU A 422 12.65 -0.64 11.51
C LEU A 422 12.08 -0.33 12.89
N CYS A 423 10.80 0.03 13.00
CA CYS A 423 10.15 0.27 14.30
C CYS A 423 10.01 -1.02 15.11
N ASP A 424 9.64 -2.14 14.48
CA ASP A 424 9.60 -3.46 15.13
C ASP A 424 10.96 -3.88 15.67
N GLU A 425 12.02 -3.73 14.87
CA GLU A 425 13.40 -4.11 15.21
C GLU A 425 14.05 -3.22 16.28
N ASN A 426 13.63 -1.96 16.37
CA ASN A 426 14.20 -0.99 17.30
C ASN A 426 13.31 -0.68 18.50
N GLY A 427 12.18 -1.37 18.66
CA GLY A 427 11.28 -1.19 19.80
C GLY A 427 10.60 0.18 19.84
N ILE A 428 10.31 0.76 18.68
CA ILE A 428 9.63 2.05 18.59
C ILE A 428 8.11 1.83 18.53
N TYR A 429 7.39 2.33 19.53
CA TYR A 429 5.94 2.30 19.54
C TYR A 429 5.37 3.19 18.45
N MET A 430 4.40 2.69 17.69
CA MET A 430 3.87 3.41 16.52
C MET A 430 2.38 3.68 16.65
N MET A 431 2.01 4.91 16.30
CA MET A 431 0.67 5.29 15.90
C MET A 431 0.67 5.39 14.37
N SER A 432 0.10 4.39 13.71
CA SER A 432 0.00 4.35 12.24
C SER A 432 -1.23 5.12 11.80
N GLU A 433 -1.03 6.31 11.26
CA GLU A 433 -2.14 7.18 10.87
C GLU A 433 -2.68 6.80 9.50
N THR A 434 -4.00 6.70 9.40
CA THR A 434 -4.70 6.52 8.13
C THR A 434 -4.55 7.78 7.28
N ASN A 435 -4.35 7.64 5.96
CA ASN A 435 -4.30 8.76 5.02
C ASN A 435 -5.69 9.43 4.90
N LEU A 436 -6.07 10.17 5.92
CA LEU A 436 -7.37 10.82 6.03
C LEU A 436 -7.27 12.10 6.86
N GLU A 437 -7.20 13.22 6.18
CA GLU A 437 -7.32 14.54 6.81
C GLU A 437 -8.10 15.48 5.90
N SER A 438 -9.12 16.14 6.46
CA SER A 438 -9.96 17.11 5.76
C SER A 438 -9.84 18.47 6.42
N HIS A 439 -8.62 19.01 6.50
CA HIS A 439 -8.26 20.21 7.25
C HIS A 439 -9.08 21.44 6.83
N GLY A 440 -9.25 21.65 5.53
CA GLY A 440 -10.07 22.75 5.01
C GLY A 440 -11.54 22.67 5.41
N SER A 441 -12.08 21.47 5.71
CA SER A 441 -13.45 21.29 6.19
C SER A 441 -13.57 21.56 7.69
N TRP A 442 -12.77 20.92 8.54
CA TRP A 442 -12.95 21.00 9.98
C TRP A 442 -12.56 22.37 10.58
N GLN A 443 -11.75 23.14 9.91
CA GLN A 443 -11.43 24.52 10.30
C GLN A 443 -12.64 25.47 10.27
N LYS A 444 -13.77 25.04 9.72
CA LYS A 444 -14.95 25.87 9.48
C LYS A 444 -16.21 25.31 10.13
N MET A 445 -16.06 24.70 11.30
CA MET A 445 -17.08 23.94 12.03
C MET A 445 -18.40 24.67 12.27
N ASP A 446 -18.43 26.01 12.26
CA ASP A 446 -19.63 26.81 12.52
C ASP A 446 -20.47 27.13 11.27
N ARG A 447 -20.10 26.62 10.09
CA ARG A 447 -20.80 26.92 8.84
C ARG A 447 -21.44 25.69 8.23
N VAL A 448 -22.73 25.83 7.95
CA VAL A 448 -23.53 24.80 7.28
C VAL A 448 -23.52 25.07 5.77
N GLU A 449 -22.40 24.74 5.12
CA GLU A 449 -22.32 24.70 3.65
C GLU A 449 -21.92 23.26 3.23
N PRO A 450 -22.51 22.69 2.16
CA PRO A 450 -22.27 21.28 1.81
C PRO A 450 -20.80 20.91 1.68
N SER A 451 -20.01 21.72 1.00
CA SER A 451 -18.58 21.49 0.79
C SER A 451 -17.71 21.67 2.05
N TRP A 452 -18.27 22.11 3.17
CA TRP A 452 -17.55 22.33 4.41
C TRP A 452 -17.65 21.15 5.37
N ASN A 453 -18.41 20.14 4.99
CA ASN A 453 -18.62 18.94 5.79
C ASN A 453 -17.85 17.72 5.27
N VAL A 454 -17.15 17.83 4.13
CA VAL A 454 -16.46 16.70 3.53
C VAL A 454 -15.43 16.11 4.51
N PRO A 455 -15.47 14.79 4.77
CA PRO A 455 -16.45 13.78 4.31
C PRO A 455 -17.68 13.65 5.23
N GLY A 456 -17.74 14.42 6.32
CA GLY A 456 -18.73 14.26 7.37
C GLY A 456 -20.17 14.38 6.90
N ASN A 457 -21.01 13.38 7.24
CA ASN A 457 -22.42 13.31 6.92
C ASN A 457 -22.75 13.36 5.41
N LEU A 458 -21.81 12.91 4.56
CA LEU A 458 -21.96 12.80 3.12
C LEU A 458 -21.80 11.32 2.73
N PRO A 459 -22.90 10.57 2.51
CA PRO A 459 -22.87 9.12 2.30
C PRO A 459 -21.98 8.67 1.13
N GLN A 460 -21.89 9.46 0.05
CA GLN A 460 -21.07 9.18 -1.13
C GLN A 460 -19.56 9.09 -0.83
N TRP A 461 -19.08 9.63 0.30
CA TRP A 461 -17.68 9.58 0.72
C TRP A 461 -17.34 8.37 1.60
N ARG A 462 -18.36 7.66 2.07
CA ARG A 462 -18.19 6.61 3.08
C ARG A 462 -17.20 5.53 2.66
N GLU A 463 -17.35 4.99 1.46
CA GLU A 463 -16.52 3.87 1.01
C GLU A 463 -15.08 4.30 0.75
N ALA A 464 -14.84 5.51 0.25
CA ALA A 464 -13.49 6.06 0.10
C ALA A 464 -12.77 6.21 1.46
N VAL A 465 -13.49 6.67 2.51
CA VAL A 465 -12.95 6.76 3.88
C VAL A 465 -12.64 5.38 4.46
N LEU A 466 -13.57 4.43 4.31
CA LEU A 466 -13.38 3.07 4.81
C LEU A 466 -12.24 2.34 4.08
N ASP A 467 -12.08 2.56 2.78
CA ASP A 467 -11.00 1.96 1.99
C ASP A 467 -9.63 2.39 2.51
N ARG A 468 -9.44 3.67 2.84
CA ARG A 468 -8.20 4.19 3.42
C ARG A 468 -7.86 3.54 4.77
N ALA A 469 -8.85 3.40 5.64
CA ALA A 469 -8.67 2.72 6.92
C ALA A 469 -8.35 1.22 6.74
N ARG A 470 -9.01 0.56 5.78
CA ARG A 470 -8.71 -0.84 5.44
C ARG A 470 -7.29 -0.99 4.89
N ASN A 471 -6.88 -0.12 3.97
CA ASN A 471 -5.53 -0.16 3.40
C ASN A 471 -4.46 -0.09 4.50
N ASN A 472 -4.59 0.85 5.43
CA ASN A 472 -3.65 0.97 6.54
C ASN A 472 -3.67 -0.28 7.43
N PHE A 473 -4.85 -0.73 7.85
CA PHE A 473 -4.99 -1.89 8.73
C PHE A 473 -4.48 -3.18 8.07
N GLU A 474 -4.97 -3.51 6.88
CA GLU A 474 -4.64 -4.78 6.21
C GLU A 474 -3.16 -4.88 5.88
N THR A 475 -2.52 -3.77 5.50
CA THR A 475 -1.09 -3.76 5.19
C THR A 475 -0.25 -3.98 6.45
N PHE A 476 -0.57 -3.31 7.56
CA PHE A 476 0.31 -3.25 8.74
C PHE A 476 -0.16 -4.03 9.97
N LYS A 477 -1.23 -4.80 9.86
CA LYS A 477 -1.87 -5.56 10.96
C LYS A 477 -0.97 -6.55 11.70
N ASN A 478 0.16 -6.93 11.11
CA ASN A 478 1.09 -7.90 11.73
C ASN A 478 2.27 -7.24 12.46
N HIS A 479 2.47 -5.92 12.33
CA HIS A 479 3.58 -5.23 12.98
C HIS A 479 3.36 -5.08 14.47
N VAL A 480 4.30 -5.60 15.25
CA VAL A 480 4.21 -5.58 16.72
C VAL A 480 4.39 -4.16 17.27
N SER A 481 5.06 -3.26 16.55
CA SER A 481 5.23 -1.86 16.94
C SER A 481 3.96 -1.02 16.85
N VAL A 482 3.01 -1.37 15.97
CA VAL A 482 1.76 -0.62 15.78
C VAL A 482 0.84 -0.84 16.98
N LEU A 483 0.73 0.18 17.86
CA LEU A 483 -0.11 0.14 19.07
C LEU A 483 -1.46 0.83 18.88
N PHE A 484 -1.55 1.78 17.94
CA PHE A 484 -2.71 2.66 17.73
C PHE A 484 -3.03 2.79 16.26
#